data_58120e8feca7749fc5e87b13f08e9ff1
#
_entry.id   58120e8feca7749fc5e87b13f08e9ff1
#
_cell.length_a   1.000
_cell.length_b   1.000
_cell.length_c   1.000
_cell.angle_alpha   90.00
_cell.angle_beta   90.00
_cell.angle_gamma   90.00
#
_symmetry.space_group_name_H-M   'P 1'
#
loop_
_entity.id
_entity.type
_entity.pdbx_description
1 polymer ?
#
loop_
_entity_poly.entity_id
_entity_poly.type
_entity_poly.pdbx_seq_one_letter_code
_entity_poly.pdbx_strand_id
1 'polypeptide(L)'
;MISKDEIVRLKGEGILAQKQEGYFSIRILSRAGNFTSEELCNLARLSQKYGKGYLGVTTRMAVEIPWIKYEDIESLKNDLKEAKLCHGGTGKKIRPLVACKGTVCQHGIYDTQELCSKLHDKYFAYDLPAKTKITLVGCPNNCAKANTND
;
A
#
# COMPACT_ATOMS: atom_id res chain seq x y z
N MET A 1 22.01 -14.93 -8.75
CA MET A 1 21.34 -15.12 -7.44
C MET A 1 21.28 -13.75 -6.76
N ILE A 2 20.10 -13.28 -6.37
CA ILE A 2 19.91 -11.95 -5.73
C ILE A 2 20.41 -12.04 -4.29
N SER A 3 21.19 -11.05 -3.84
CA SER A 3 21.76 -11.05 -2.49
C SER A 3 20.68 -10.89 -1.41
N LYS A 4 20.95 -11.40 -0.21
CA LYS A 4 20.03 -11.24 0.94
C LYS A 4 19.86 -9.77 1.32
N ASP A 5 20.91 -8.98 1.22
CA ASP A 5 20.88 -7.54 1.54
C ASP A 5 19.99 -6.78 0.56
N GLU A 6 20.03 -7.14 -0.72
CA GLU A 6 19.17 -6.58 -1.75
C GLU A 6 17.69 -6.91 -1.50
N ILE A 7 17.38 -8.15 -1.12
CA ILE A 7 16.01 -8.56 -0.75
C ILE A 7 15.52 -7.75 0.46
N VAL A 8 16.38 -7.49 1.45
CA VAL A 8 16.04 -6.67 2.62
C VAL A 8 15.81 -5.21 2.22
N ARG A 9 16.64 -4.67 1.34
CA ARG A 9 16.48 -3.30 0.79
C ARG A 9 15.14 -3.16 0.08
N LEU A 10 14.86 -4.04 -0.89
CA LEU A 10 13.61 -4.05 -1.65
C LEU A 10 12.38 -4.19 -0.74
N LYS A 11 12.47 -5.05 0.29
CA LYS A 11 11.40 -5.19 1.28
C LYS A 11 11.13 -3.86 1.99
N GLY A 12 12.14 -3.06 2.28
CA GLY A 12 11.98 -1.72 2.87
C GLY A 12 11.19 -0.76 1.95
N GLU A 13 11.24 -0.98 0.65
CA GLU A 13 10.55 -0.20 -0.38
C GLU A 13 9.15 -0.75 -0.74
N GLY A 14 8.67 -1.80 -0.07
CA GLY A 14 7.37 -2.42 -0.37
C GLY A 14 7.42 -3.46 -1.49
N ILE A 15 8.62 -3.89 -1.87
CA ILE A 15 8.84 -4.90 -2.90
C ILE A 15 9.21 -6.21 -2.20
N LEU A 16 8.33 -7.18 -2.27
CA LEU A 16 8.39 -8.42 -1.49
C LEU A 16 8.77 -9.60 -2.37
N ALA A 17 9.83 -10.31 -2.01
CA ALA A 17 10.19 -11.55 -2.70
C ALA A 17 9.06 -12.57 -2.59
N GLN A 18 8.76 -13.24 -3.71
CA GLN A 18 7.77 -14.31 -3.77
C GLN A 18 8.42 -15.68 -3.46
N LYS A 19 7.58 -16.70 -3.36
CA LYS A 19 8.03 -18.10 -3.26
C LYS A 19 8.81 -18.51 -4.51
N GLN A 20 8.44 -18.00 -5.66
CA GLN A 20 9.11 -18.26 -6.93
C GLN A 20 10.38 -17.41 -7.01
N GLU A 21 11.51 -18.07 -7.21
CA GLU A 21 12.81 -17.40 -7.31
C GLU A 21 12.83 -16.40 -8.48
N GLY A 22 13.40 -15.22 -8.24
CA GLY A 22 13.49 -14.13 -9.22
C GLY A 22 12.22 -13.31 -9.38
N TYR A 23 11.11 -13.66 -8.69
CA TYR A 23 9.85 -12.91 -8.76
C TYR A 23 9.53 -12.16 -7.47
N PHE A 24 8.88 -11.02 -7.62
CA PHE A 24 8.50 -10.11 -6.55
C PHE A 24 7.04 -9.65 -6.68
N SER A 25 6.49 -9.20 -5.55
CA SER A 25 5.26 -8.41 -5.51
C SER A 25 5.58 -6.99 -5.09
N ILE A 26 5.04 -6.00 -5.77
CA ILE A 26 5.14 -4.60 -5.35
C ILE A 26 3.81 -4.15 -4.72
N ARG A 27 3.90 -3.51 -3.56
CA ARG A 27 2.73 -2.98 -2.85
C ARG A 27 2.53 -1.52 -3.18
N ILE A 28 1.38 -1.19 -3.76
CA ILE A 28 0.95 0.16 -4.12
C ILE A 28 -0.04 0.65 -3.07
N LEU A 29 0.17 1.87 -2.60
CA LEU A 29 -0.55 2.45 -1.47
C LEU A 29 -1.80 3.19 -1.95
N SER A 30 -2.93 2.95 -1.29
CA SER A 30 -4.12 3.77 -1.41
C SER A 30 -4.05 4.98 -0.48
N ARG A 31 -4.79 6.04 -0.81
CA ARG A 31 -4.98 7.18 0.06
C ARG A 31 -6.22 6.98 0.92
N ALA A 32 -6.04 6.71 2.20
CA ALA A 32 -7.14 6.39 3.14
C ALA A 32 -8.08 5.25 2.65
N GLY A 33 -7.56 4.32 1.83
CA GLY A 33 -8.34 3.25 1.23
C GLY A 33 -8.95 3.57 -0.13
N ASN A 34 -8.69 4.74 -0.70
CA ASN A 34 -9.24 5.17 -1.98
C ASN A 34 -8.19 5.11 -3.09
N PHE A 35 -8.67 4.81 -4.30
CA PHE A 35 -7.97 5.01 -5.56
C PHE A 35 -8.91 5.75 -6.51
N THR A 36 -8.38 6.67 -7.29
CA THR A 36 -9.12 7.29 -8.39
C THR A 36 -9.29 6.29 -9.53
N SER A 37 -10.25 6.57 -10.44
CA SER A 37 -10.44 5.75 -11.63
C SER A 37 -9.19 5.71 -12.50
N GLU A 38 -8.47 6.83 -12.63
CA GLU A 38 -7.21 6.91 -13.37
C GLU A 38 -6.12 6.04 -12.75
N GLU A 39 -5.96 6.10 -11.42
CA GLU A 39 -5.00 5.24 -10.70
C GLU A 39 -5.33 3.75 -10.91
N LEU A 40 -6.60 3.35 -10.86
CA LEU A 40 -7.01 1.97 -11.12
C LEU A 40 -6.74 1.55 -12.56
N CYS A 41 -6.97 2.40 -13.55
CA CYS A 41 -6.62 2.13 -14.95
C CYS A 41 -5.10 1.97 -15.13
N ASN A 42 -4.30 2.82 -14.50
CA ASN A 42 -2.85 2.71 -14.53
C ASN A 42 -2.38 1.42 -13.85
N LEU A 43 -2.94 1.05 -12.70
CA LEU A 43 -2.63 -0.21 -12.01
C LEU A 43 -2.96 -1.44 -12.88
N ALA A 44 -4.11 -1.44 -13.55
CA ALA A 44 -4.49 -2.51 -14.46
C ALA A 44 -3.47 -2.64 -15.60
N ARG A 45 -3.09 -1.53 -16.25
CA ARG A 45 -2.08 -1.51 -17.32
C ARG A 45 -0.72 -2.00 -16.84
N LEU A 46 -0.26 -1.55 -15.67
CA LEU A 46 1.03 -1.97 -15.11
C LEU A 46 1.04 -3.45 -14.74
N SER A 47 -0.07 -3.97 -14.22
CA SER A 47 -0.20 -5.41 -13.92
C SER A 47 -0.13 -6.28 -15.18
N GLN A 48 -0.66 -5.80 -16.31
CA GLN A 48 -0.54 -6.48 -17.61
C GLN A 48 0.88 -6.40 -18.16
N LYS A 49 1.54 -5.24 -18.02
CA LYS A 49 2.88 -5.01 -18.57
C LYS A 49 3.97 -5.79 -17.83
N TYR A 50 3.93 -5.81 -16.50
CA TYR A 50 5.02 -6.32 -15.65
C TYR A 50 4.66 -7.59 -14.88
N GLY A 51 3.39 -7.87 -14.66
CA GLY A 51 2.89 -9.02 -13.93
C GLY A 51 2.17 -10.03 -14.81
N LYS A 52 1.10 -10.61 -14.28
CA LYS A 52 0.22 -11.57 -14.98
C LYS A 52 -1.19 -11.05 -15.21
N GLY A 53 -1.38 -9.71 -15.23
CA GLY A 53 -2.66 -9.08 -15.54
C GLY A 53 -3.70 -9.13 -14.42
N TYR A 54 -3.28 -9.32 -13.16
CA TYR A 54 -4.17 -9.25 -12.00
C TYR A 54 -3.51 -8.52 -10.83
N LEU A 55 -4.34 -8.08 -9.90
CA LEU A 55 -3.97 -7.33 -8.70
C LEU A 55 -4.48 -8.07 -7.47
N GLY A 56 -3.68 -8.10 -6.41
CA GLY A 56 -4.10 -8.55 -5.09
C GLY A 56 -4.52 -7.38 -4.20
N VAL A 57 -5.67 -7.47 -3.53
CA VAL A 57 -6.09 -6.48 -2.54
C VAL A 57 -5.63 -6.90 -1.17
N THR A 58 -5.03 -6.00 -0.41
CA THR A 58 -4.53 -6.27 0.94
C THR A 58 -5.53 -5.85 2.01
N THR A 59 -5.40 -6.43 3.21
CA THR A 59 -6.23 -6.05 4.38
C THR A 59 -6.01 -4.61 4.84
N ARG A 60 -4.98 -3.94 4.35
CA ARG A 60 -4.70 -2.52 4.63
C ARG A 60 -5.07 -1.61 3.46
N MET A 61 -6.05 -2.03 2.65
CA MET A 61 -6.59 -1.25 1.53
C MET A 61 -5.53 -0.80 0.51
N ALA A 62 -4.41 -1.51 0.45
CA ALA A 62 -3.41 -1.36 -0.60
C ALA A 62 -3.61 -2.45 -1.66
N VAL A 63 -3.03 -2.28 -2.83
CA VAL A 63 -3.00 -3.32 -3.86
C VAL A 63 -1.57 -3.82 -4.07
N GLU A 64 -1.43 -5.05 -4.51
CA GLU A 64 -0.15 -5.64 -4.89
C GLU A 64 -0.20 -6.11 -6.33
N ILE A 65 0.86 -5.80 -7.08
CA ILE A 65 1.11 -6.39 -8.39
C ILE A 65 2.11 -7.54 -8.18
N PRO A 66 1.69 -8.79 -8.29
CA PRO A 66 2.59 -9.93 -8.20
C PRO A 66 3.24 -10.27 -9.54
N TRP A 67 4.19 -11.19 -9.49
CA TRP A 67 4.91 -11.76 -10.65
C TRP A 67 5.82 -10.78 -11.38
N ILE A 68 6.32 -9.77 -10.68
CA ILE A 68 7.31 -8.83 -11.20
C ILE A 68 8.67 -9.54 -11.24
N LYS A 69 9.32 -9.57 -12.37
CA LYS A 69 10.70 -10.05 -12.45
C LYS A 69 11.66 -9.05 -11.82
N TYR A 70 12.73 -9.54 -11.23
CA TYR A 70 13.75 -8.68 -10.63
C TYR A 70 14.27 -7.61 -11.58
N GLU A 71 14.53 -7.97 -12.83
CA GLU A 71 15.05 -7.09 -13.88
C GLU A 71 14.10 -5.95 -14.25
N ASP A 72 12.79 -6.13 -14.04
CA ASP A 72 11.75 -5.15 -14.37
C ASP A 72 11.43 -4.16 -13.23
N ILE A 73 11.99 -4.38 -12.03
CA ILE A 73 11.65 -3.59 -10.83
C ILE A 73 11.90 -2.10 -11.05
N GLU A 74 13.07 -1.71 -11.55
CA GLU A 74 13.41 -0.29 -11.74
C GLU A 74 12.57 0.36 -12.83
N SER A 75 12.27 -0.35 -13.91
CA SER A 75 11.35 0.14 -14.96
C SER A 75 9.94 0.34 -14.42
N LEU A 76 9.44 -0.61 -13.63
CA LEU A 76 8.14 -0.48 -12.97
C LEU A 76 8.10 0.70 -11.99
N LYS A 77 9.17 0.93 -11.22
CA LYS A 77 9.25 2.08 -10.28
C LYS A 77 9.16 3.42 -11.03
N ASN A 78 9.79 3.53 -12.19
CA ASN A 78 9.71 4.72 -13.03
C ASN A 78 8.28 4.93 -13.56
N ASP A 79 7.65 3.88 -14.10
CA ASP A 79 6.26 3.95 -14.59
C ASP A 79 5.28 4.29 -13.45
N LEU A 80 5.48 3.75 -12.23
CA LEU A 80 4.69 4.11 -11.04
C LEU A 80 4.83 5.60 -10.69
N LYS A 81 6.05 6.13 -10.76
CA LYS A 81 6.31 7.55 -10.50
C LYS A 81 5.62 8.44 -11.53
N GLU A 82 5.68 8.09 -12.81
CA GLU A 82 4.96 8.81 -13.88
C GLU A 82 3.45 8.79 -13.68
N ALA A 83 2.92 7.64 -13.23
CA ALA A 83 1.51 7.47 -12.89
C ALA A 83 1.12 8.10 -11.53
N LYS A 84 2.05 8.75 -10.82
CA LYS A 84 1.87 9.33 -9.48
C LYS A 84 1.40 8.32 -8.42
N LEU A 85 1.74 7.05 -8.61
CA LEU A 85 1.42 5.96 -7.70
C LEU A 85 2.57 5.74 -6.71
N CYS A 86 2.24 5.69 -5.42
CA CYS A 86 3.21 5.45 -4.36
C CYS A 86 3.27 3.96 -4.00
N HIS A 87 4.48 3.43 -3.83
CA HIS A 87 4.70 2.08 -3.31
C HIS A 87 5.43 2.11 -1.96
N GLY A 88 5.32 1.04 -1.16
CA GLY A 88 5.97 0.98 0.14
C GLY A 88 5.13 0.30 1.21
N GLY A 89 5.20 0.85 2.43
CA GLY A 89 4.37 0.41 3.56
C GLY A 89 4.81 -0.90 4.21
N THR A 90 6.10 -1.21 4.18
CA THR A 90 6.70 -2.38 4.82
C THR A 90 7.88 -1.95 5.72
N GLY A 91 8.40 -2.87 6.52
CA GLY A 91 9.51 -2.56 7.43
C GLY A 91 9.08 -2.10 8.83
N LYS A 92 10.04 -1.62 9.61
CA LYS A 92 9.87 -1.08 10.97
C LYS A 92 9.50 0.40 10.90
N LYS A 93 8.29 0.70 10.47
CA LYS A 93 7.80 2.05 10.18
C LYS A 93 6.33 2.18 10.52
N ILE A 94 5.83 3.41 10.58
CA ILE A 94 4.40 3.66 10.52
C ILE A 94 3.89 3.15 9.16
N ARG A 95 2.98 2.19 9.24
CA ARG A 95 2.36 1.56 8.07
C ARG A 95 1.40 2.52 7.39
N PRO A 96 1.00 2.27 6.12
CA PRO A 96 -0.06 3.04 5.49
C PRO A 96 -1.26 3.13 6.42
N LEU A 97 -1.72 4.36 6.68
CA LEU A 97 -2.89 4.59 7.49
C LEU A 97 -4.13 4.20 6.71
N VAL A 98 -5.11 3.65 7.40
CA VAL A 98 -6.39 3.28 6.80
C VAL A 98 -7.54 3.95 7.54
N ALA A 99 -8.63 4.19 6.83
CA ALA A 99 -9.84 4.74 7.40
C ALA A 99 -11.07 3.98 6.90
N CYS A 100 -12.11 3.91 7.72
CA CYS A 100 -13.40 3.49 7.21
C CYS A 100 -13.98 4.60 6.30
N LYS A 101 -15.09 4.28 5.59
CA LYS A 101 -15.80 5.25 4.75
C LYS A 101 -16.67 6.26 5.52
N GLY A 102 -16.24 6.64 6.73
CA GLY A 102 -17.02 7.55 7.62
C GLY A 102 -17.39 8.86 6.98
N THR A 103 -16.56 9.38 6.06
CA THR A 103 -16.83 10.57 5.25
C THR A 103 -18.19 10.55 4.54
N VAL A 104 -18.57 9.38 3.96
CA VAL A 104 -19.81 9.20 3.18
C VAL A 104 -20.82 8.27 3.86
N CYS A 105 -20.49 7.76 5.04
CA CYS A 105 -21.34 6.83 5.77
C CYS A 105 -22.35 7.58 6.63
N GLN A 106 -23.63 7.21 6.58
CA GLN A 106 -24.69 7.81 7.43
C GLN A 106 -24.43 7.71 8.94
N HIS A 107 -23.57 6.76 9.37
CA HIS A 107 -23.19 6.58 10.78
C HIS A 107 -21.87 7.30 11.13
N GLY A 108 -21.23 7.93 10.15
CA GLY A 108 -19.96 8.65 10.38
C GLY A 108 -20.19 9.94 11.15
N ILE A 109 -19.49 10.10 12.29
CA ILE A 109 -19.58 11.29 13.14
C ILE A 109 -18.52 12.34 12.81
N TYR A 110 -17.56 12.01 11.93
CA TYR A 110 -16.54 12.92 11.42
C TYR A 110 -15.98 12.42 10.08
N ASP A 111 -15.25 13.29 9.38
CA ASP A 111 -14.56 12.92 8.11
C ASP A 111 -13.30 12.10 8.41
N THR A 112 -13.47 10.78 8.39
CA THR A 112 -12.39 9.83 8.66
C THR A 112 -11.33 9.83 7.57
N GLN A 113 -11.69 10.04 6.32
CA GLN A 113 -10.75 9.97 5.19
C GLN A 113 -9.91 11.25 5.09
N GLU A 114 -10.49 12.41 5.34
CA GLU A 114 -9.74 13.67 5.42
C GLU A 114 -8.72 13.62 6.56
N LEU A 115 -9.15 13.22 7.76
CA LEU A 115 -8.26 13.10 8.91
C LEU A 115 -7.16 12.06 8.66
N CYS A 116 -7.51 10.91 8.07
CA CYS A 116 -6.55 9.89 7.72
C CYS A 116 -5.50 10.40 6.72
N SER A 117 -5.92 11.16 5.73
CA SER A 117 -5.00 11.75 4.73
C SER A 117 -4.03 12.74 5.38
N LYS A 118 -4.52 13.63 6.26
CA LYS A 118 -3.67 14.57 7.00
C LYS A 118 -2.64 13.85 7.90
N LEU A 119 -3.07 12.81 8.60
CA LEU A 119 -2.18 12.02 9.44
C LEU A 119 -1.20 11.18 8.61
N HIS A 120 -1.63 10.65 7.46
CA HIS A 120 -0.76 9.95 6.53
C HIS A 120 0.36 10.85 6.04
N ASP A 121 0.06 12.07 5.59
CA ASP A 121 1.06 13.03 5.12
C ASP A 121 2.10 13.36 6.19
N LYS A 122 1.69 13.38 7.44
CA LYS A 122 2.56 13.74 8.57
C LYS A 122 3.40 12.57 9.09
N TYR A 123 2.86 11.36 9.11
CA TYR A 123 3.44 10.25 9.88
C TYR A 123 3.79 9.01 9.06
N PHE A 124 3.28 8.88 7.84
CA PHE A 124 3.58 7.70 7.02
C PHE A 124 5.08 7.52 6.81
N ALA A 125 5.52 6.28 6.87
CA ALA A 125 6.90 5.85 6.70
C ALA A 125 7.89 6.38 7.77
N TYR A 126 7.41 6.99 8.85
CA TYR A 126 8.26 7.39 9.98
C TYR A 126 8.91 6.14 10.58
N ASP A 127 10.24 6.19 10.76
CA ASP A 127 11.00 5.06 11.29
C ASP A 127 10.73 4.87 12.78
N LEU A 128 10.49 3.62 13.16
CA LEU A 128 10.18 3.20 14.53
C LEU A 128 10.94 1.93 14.89
N PRO A 129 11.12 1.63 16.19
CA PRO A 129 11.72 0.37 16.62
C PRO A 129 10.93 -0.87 16.18
N ALA A 130 9.61 -0.72 15.99
CA ALA A 130 8.70 -1.76 15.50
C ALA A 130 7.70 -1.19 14.50
N LYS A 131 7.05 -2.07 13.73
CA LYS A 131 5.94 -1.67 12.84
C LYS A 131 4.77 -1.15 13.69
N THR A 132 4.19 -0.03 13.29
CA THR A 132 3.00 0.55 13.94
C THR A 132 1.91 0.77 12.89
N LYS A 133 0.67 0.43 13.24
CA LYS A 133 -0.50 0.50 12.37
C LYS A 133 -1.52 1.45 13.00
N ILE A 134 -1.99 2.42 12.22
CA ILE A 134 -3.00 3.38 12.63
C ILE A 134 -4.24 3.18 11.74
N THR A 135 -5.42 3.12 12.39
CA THR A 135 -6.70 2.96 11.70
C THR A 135 -7.72 3.92 12.30
N LEU A 136 -8.44 4.61 11.45
CA LEU A 136 -9.48 5.56 11.83
C LEU A 136 -10.87 4.96 11.56
N VAL A 137 -11.76 5.08 12.56
CA VAL A 137 -13.15 4.63 12.43
C VAL A 137 -14.09 5.76 12.86
N GLY A 138 -15.14 5.98 12.11
CA GLY A 138 -16.08 7.07 12.29
C GLY A 138 -17.24 6.78 13.24
N CYS A 139 -17.37 5.54 13.74
CA CYS A 139 -18.43 5.17 14.68
C CYS A 139 -18.13 3.82 15.38
N PRO A 140 -18.89 3.43 16.40
CA PRO A 140 -18.68 2.18 17.15
C PRO A 140 -18.78 0.88 16.32
N ASN A 141 -19.37 0.91 15.12
CA ASN A 141 -19.46 -0.27 14.24
C ASN A 141 -18.08 -0.81 13.82
N ASN A 142 -17.03 -0.01 13.92
CA ASN A 142 -15.63 -0.43 13.74
C ASN A 142 -15.36 -1.20 12.45
N CYS A 143 -15.95 -0.77 11.32
CA CYS A 143 -15.86 -1.45 10.03
C CYS A 143 -14.42 -1.63 9.52
N ALA A 144 -13.50 -0.72 9.86
CA ALA A 144 -12.09 -0.84 9.51
C ALA A 144 -11.26 -1.63 10.53
N LYS A 145 -11.90 -2.26 11.51
CA LYS A 145 -11.26 -3.13 12.53
C LYS A 145 -10.10 -2.45 13.25
N ALA A 146 -10.32 -1.23 13.77
CA ALA A 146 -9.28 -0.47 14.48
C ALA A 146 -8.71 -1.23 15.70
N ASN A 147 -9.52 -2.06 16.35
CA ASN A 147 -9.10 -2.91 17.48
C ASN A 147 -8.04 -3.99 17.13
N THR A 148 -7.71 -4.18 15.87
CA THR A 148 -6.62 -5.09 15.41
C THR A 148 -5.34 -4.33 15.05
N ASN A 149 -5.29 -3.03 15.32
CA ASN A 149 -4.16 -2.14 15.08
C ASN A 149 -3.58 -1.65 16.41
N ASP A 150 -2.44 -1.01 16.35
CA ASP A 150 -1.69 -0.54 17.52
C ASP A 150 -2.29 0.74 18.10
#